data_2caf030c19864a2f8f58b5c02ac206e9
#
_entry.id   2caf030c19864a2f8f58b5c02ac206e9
#
_cell.length_a   1.000
_cell.length_b   1.000
_cell.length_c   1.000
_cell.angle_alpha   90.00
_cell.angle_beta   90.00
_cell.angle_gamma   90.00
#
_symmetry.space_group_name_H-M   'P 1'
#
loop_
_entity.id
_entity.type
_entity.pdbx_description
1 polymer ?
#
loop_
_entity_poly.entity_id
_entity_poly.type
_entity_poly.pdbx_seq_one_letter_code
_entity_poly.pdbx_strand_id
1 'polypeptide(L)'
;MALSFVALDFETANAFRGSPCAVGLARVLDGEVVETARWLMRPPAGEDDFDDFNVSLHGITKAMVRGEPRFAARLPQILEFIGDLPVVAHNAAFDTGCLRDACDASEVAWPTLQYACSLVFARATYDLLSYSLPWAAEAAGFPLDNHHQPEADAVASARIMLDIAARRGADDWPALLRDIHAVFGRVSPEGWTGSHGLWSGDRALLPSPNPDADPEHPFYGREMVFTGALSAMTRTQAWNLVAECGATPAAGVTKRTSILVVGFQDARKLRPGATLSAKAQKAADLRTKGQAIEVMPEDDFFQSLGEALGPGLAVRTAASASEPRAHRRSSMLEITISINEAGDAVMSKFPDRET
;
A
#
# COMPACT_ATOMS: atom_id res chain seq x y z
N MET A 1 30.66 1.12 8.87
CA MET A 1 29.65 2.02 9.50
C MET A 1 28.31 1.39 9.18
N ALA A 2 27.31 1.52 10.03
CA ALA A 2 25.98 1.01 9.76
C ALA A 2 25.02 2.20 9.63
N LEU A 3 23.77 1.96 9.16
CA LEU A 3 22.82 3.03 8.92
C LEU A 3 22.43 3.75 10.21
N SER A 4 22.33 5.08 10.14
CA SER A 4 21.74 5.93 11.16
C SER A 4 20.57 6.71 10.57
N PHE A 5 19.41 6.72 11.26
CA PHE A 5 18.17 7.36 10.81
C PHE A 5 17.14 7.43 11.96
N VAL A 6 16.02 8.10 11.74
CA VAL A 6 14.86 8.03 12.62
C VAL A 6 13.69 7.44 11.85
N ALA A 7 13.16 6.31 12.31
CA ALA A 7 11.90 5.80 11.80
C ALA A 7 10.73 6.54 12.46
N LEU A 8 9.67 6.78 11.67
CA LEU A 8 8.52 7.59 12.07
C LEU A 8 7.23 6.96 11.54
N ASP A 9 6.16 7.02 12.36
CA ASP A 9 4.81 6.60 12.00
C ASP A 9 3.77 7.52 12.65
N PHE A 10 2.84 8.06 11.85
CA PHE A 10 1.75 8.93 12.31
C PHE A 10 0.43 8.19 12.35
N GLU A 11 -0.34 8.41 13.43
CA GLU A 11 -1.76 8.08 13.48
C GLU A 11 -2.61 9.34 13.32
N THR A 12 -3.71 9.24 12.55
CA THR A 12 -4.58 10.37 12.22
C THR A 12 -5.95 10.24 12.88
N ALA A 13 -6.51 11.35 13.30
CA ALA A 13 -7.80 11.40 14.01
C ALA A 13 -8.99 11.12 13.08
N ASN A 14 -8.89 11.47 11.81
CA ASN A 14 -9.99 11.38 10.83
C ASN A 14 -9.47 11.22 9.40
N ALA A 15 -10.39 11.29 8.42
CA ALA A 15 -10.08 11.12 7.00
C ALA A 15 -9.20 12.22 6.40
N PHE A 16 -9.10 13.39 7.03
CA PHE A 16 -8.13 14.40 6.64
C PHE A 16 -6.74 13.96 7.09
N ARG A 17 -5.85 13.74 6.13
CA ARG A 17 -4.50 13.23 6.41
C ARG A 17 -3.70 14.13 7.35
N GLY A 18 -3.93 15.44 7.32
CA GLY A 18 -3.28 16.43 8.18
C GLY A 18 -3.87 16.53 9.60
N SER A 19 -4.47 15.45 10.11
CA SER A 19 -5.06 15.36 11.46
C SER A 19 -4.26 14.46 12.42
N PRO A 20 -2.90 14.59 12.55
CA PRO A 20 -2.15 13.70 13.41
C PRO A 20 -2.61 13.76 14.86
N CYS A 21 -2.87 12.58 15.46
CA CYS A 21 -3.23 12.44 16.86
C CYS A 21 -2.16 11.72 17.69
N ALA A 22 -1.23 11.04 17.04
CA ALA A 22 -0.04 10.46 17.66
C ALA A 22 1.10 10.37 16.65
N VAL A 23 2.32 10.26 17.17
CA VAL A 23 3.52 9.90 16.41
C VAL A 23 4.33 8.88 17.20
N GLY A 24 4.79 7.85 16.51
CA GLY A 24 5.82 6.92 16.95
C GLY A 24 7.15 7.24 16.30
N LEU A 25 8.20 7.10 17.05
CA LEU A 25 9.56 7.40 16.62
C LEU A 25 10.51 6.31 17.11
N ALA A 26 11.46 5.91 16.28
CA ALA A 26 12.55 5.02 16.66
C ALA A 26 13.86 5.54 16.08
N ARG A 27 14.79 5.92 16.94
CA ARG A 27 16.12 6.39 16.54
C ARG A 27 17.07 5.21 16.39
N VAL A 28 17.66 5.13 15.22
CA VAL A 28 18.69 4.15 14.88
C VAL A 28 20.01 4.86 14.75
N LEU A 29 21.02 4.40 15.49
CA LEU A 29 22.41 4.84 15.36
C LEU A 29 23.28 3.63 15.11
N ASP A 30 24.13 3.72 14.10
CA ASP A 30 25.08 2.66 13.75
C ASP A 30 24.46 1.26 13.66
N GLY A 31 23.24 1.16 13.11
CA GLY A 31 22.53 -0.10 12.91
C GLY A 31 21.76 -0.62 14.12
N GLU A 32 21.73 0.12 15.23
CA GLU A 32 21.01 -0.27 16.44
C GLU A 32 19.87 0.71 16.77
N VAL A 33 18.71 0.17 17.16
CA VAL A 33 17.62 0.99 17.71
C VAL A 33 18.03 1.40 19.14
N VAL A 34 18.36 2.68 19.32
CA VAL A 34 18.90 3.19 20.60
C VAL A 34 17.86 3.93 21.45
N GLU A 35 16.79 4.42 20.83
CA GLU A 35 15.77 5.20 21.51
C GLU A 35 14.45 5.08 20.78
N THR A 36 13.34 5.01 21.53
CA THR A 36 11.99 5.09 20.99
C THR A 36 11.19 6.17 21.73
N ALA A 37 10.20 6.73 21.05
CA ALA A 37 9.27 7.67 21.64
C ALA A 37 7.87 7.50 21.04
N ARG A 38 6.88 7.74 21.87
CA ARG A 38 5.48 7.86 21.47
C ARG A 38 4.88 9.11 22.06
N TRP A 39 4.38 9.99 21.22
CA TRP A 39 3.73 11.21 21.68
C TRP A 39 2.33 11.34 21.11
N LEU A 40 1.39 11.55 22.00
CA LEU A 40 0.06 11.98 21.64
C LEU A 40 0.06 13.49 21.36
N MET A 41 -0.86 13.93 20.52
CA MET A 41 -1.05 15.34 20.20
C MET A 41 -2.50 15.60 19.79
N ARG A 42 -2.94 16.84 19.92
CA ARG A 42 -4.18 17.27 19.29
C ARG A 42 -3.90 17.65 17.84
N PRO A 43 -4.74 17.24 16.91
CA PRO A 43 -4.68 17.72 15.53
C PRO A 43 -4.72 19.27 15.44
N PRO A 44 -4.43 19.83 14.26
CA PRO A 44 -4.66 21.26 14.00
C PRO A 44 -6.06 21.72 14.39
N ALA A 45 -6.23 23.01 14.68
CA ALA A 45 -7.54 23.55 15.05
C ALA A 45 -8.51 23.44 13.86
N GLY A 46 -9.72 22.94 14.11
CA GLY A 46 -10.72 22.69 13.06
C GLY A 46 -10.64 21.31 12.44
N GLU A 47 -9.53 20.56 12.65
CA GLU A 47 -9.33 19.21 12.13
C GLU A 47 -9.26 18.17 13.26
N ASP A 48 -9.80 18.51 14.43
CA ASP A 48 -9.68 17.72 15.67
C ASP A 48 -10.94 16.90 16.03
N ASP A 49 -11.79 16.61 15.07
CA ASP A 49 -12.79 15.55 15.18
C ASP A 49 -12.15 14.18 14.96
N PHE A 50 -12.71 13.16 15.61
CA PHE A 50 -12.21 11.80 15.58
C PHE A 50 -13.25 10.91 14.93
N ASP A 51 -12.87 10.23 13.84
CA ASP A 51 -13.70 9.25 13.17
C ASP A 51 -13.67 7.92 13.92
N ASP A 52 -14.82 7.29 14.10
CA ASP A 52 -14.92 5.97 14.75
C ASP A 52 -14.03 4.92 14.08
N PHE A 53 -13.87 5.00 12.77
CA PHE A 53 -13.00 4.11 12.02
C PHE A 53 -11.54 4.26 12.45
N ASN A 54 -10.99 5.48 12.49
CA ASN A 54 -9.60 5.75 12.91
C ASN A 54 -9.40 5.33 14.37
N VAL A 55 -10.36 5.67 15.26
CA VAL A 55 -10.34 5.23 16.65
C VAL A 55 -10.34 3.71 16.78
N SER A 56 -11.14 3.00 15.97
CA SER A 56 -11.16 1.53 16.00
C SER A 56 -9.86 0.89 15.53
N LEU A 57 -9.08 1.61 14.71
CA LEU A 57 -7.82 1.14 14.13
C LEU A 57 -6.66 1.21 15.15
N HIS A 58 -6.45 2.38 15.75
CA HIS A 58 -5.30 2.66 16.63
C HIS A 58 -5.67 2.85 18.12
N GLY A 59 -6.96 2.87 18.46
CA GLY A 59 -7.45 2.97 19.84
C GLY A 59 -7.31 4.37 20.47
N ILE A 60 -6.78 5.37 19.77
CA ILE A 60 -6.57 6.71 20.32
C ILE A 60 -7.86 7.50 20.17
N THR A 61 -8.37 8.05 21.30
CA THR A 61 -9.62 8.79 21.32
C THR A 61 -9.38 10.29 21.53
N LYS A 62 -10.38 11.11 21.19
CA LYS A 62 -10.37 12.56 21.45
C LYS A 62 -10.13 12.88 22.94
N ALA A 63 -10.63 12.02 23.85
CA ALA A 63 -10.43 12.17 25.29
C ALA A 63 -8.97 12.00 25.71
N MET A 64 -8.25 11.06 25.10
CA MET A 64 -6.84 10.78 25.40
C MET A 64 -5.93 11.94 25.02
N VAL A 65 -6.23 12.65 23.95
CA VAL A 65 -5.39 13.77 23.47
C VAL A 65 -5.81 15.14 24.01
N ARG A 66 -6.88 15.20 24.82
CA ARG A 66 -7.45 16.48 25.30
C ARG A 66 -6.43 17.38 26.01
N GLY A 67 -5.53 16.81 26.80
CA GLY A 67 -4.50 17.51 27.57
C GLY A 67 -3.20 17.74 26.79
N GLU A 68 -3.09 17.18 25.62
CA GLU A 68 -1.86 17.21 24.84
C GLU A 68 -1.70 18.52 24.04
N PRO A 69 -0.48 18.93 23.70
CA PRO A 69 -0.27 20.07 22.82
C PRO A 69 -0.86 19.79 21.42
N ARG A 70 -1.22 20.84 20.70
CA ARG A 70 -1.57 20.71 19.29
C ARG A 70 -0.33 20.40 18.45
N PHE A 71 -0.54 19.88 17.24
CA PHE A 71 0.52 19.51 16.31
C PHE A 71 1.61 20.58 16.18
N ALA A 72 1.26 21.85 15.93
CA ALA A 72 2.24 22.92 15.77
C ALA A 72 3.16 23.10 17.00
N ALA A 73 2.62 22.88 18.20
CA ALA A 73 3.40 22.95 19.44
C ALA A 73 4.21 21.66 19.72
N ARG A 74 3.80 20.52 19.15
CA ARG A 74 4.51 19.24 19.24
C ARG A 74 5.62 19.12 18.18
N LEU A 75 5.46 19.76 17.04
CA LEU A 75 6.39 19.67 15.91
C LEU A 75 7.86 19.96 16.27
N PRO A 76 8.20 21.01 17.06
CA PRO A 76 9.59 21.24 17.45
C PRO A 76 10.24 20.06 18.19
N GLN A 77 9.49 19.38 19.06
CA GLN A 77 9.98 18.20 19.78
C GLN A 77 10.23 17.01 18.84
N ILE A 78 9.34 16.83 17.84
CA ILE A 78 9.53 15.80 16.80
C ILE A 78 10.80 16.09 16.00
N LEU A 79 11.02 17.34 15.59
CA LEU A 79 12.19 17.74 14.83
C LEU A 79 13.48 17.66 15.67
N GLU A 80 13.44 17.98 16.95
CA GLU A 80 14.56 17.79 17.87
C GLU A 80 14.93 16.30 17.99
N PHE A 81 13.94 15.41 18.09
CA PHE A 81 14.18 13.97 18.10
C PHE A 81 14.79 13.50 16.79
N ILE A 82 14.36 13.99 15.64
CA ILE A 82 14.93 13.63 14.33
C ILE A 82 16.35 14.15 14.18
N GLY A 83 16.62 15.39 14.60
CA GLY A 83 17.91 16.04 14.39
C GLY A 83 18.27 16.14 12.91
N ASP A 84 19.52 15.86 12.58
CA ASP A 84 20.04 15.88 11.20
C ASP A 84 19.94 14.52 10.49
N LEU A 85 19.30 13.53 11.11
CA LEU A 85 19.18 12.19 10.56
C LEU A 85 18.10 12.11 9.48
N PRO A 86 18.29 11.29 8.44
CA PRO A 86 17.21 11.01 7.51
C PRO A 86 16.05 10.28 8.21
N VAL A 87 14.82 10.53 7.75
CA VAL A 87 13.62 9.88 8.24
C VAL A 87 13.33 8.62 7.42
N VAL A 88 12.81 7.58 8.07
CA VAL A 88 12.26 6.38 7.43
C VAL A 88 10.80 6.25 7.81
N ALA A 89 9.93 5.92 6.87
CA ALA A 89 8.55 5.54 7.18
C ALA A 89 8.10 4.41 6.22
N HIS A 90 7.14 3.60 6.65
CA HIS A 90 6.58 2.56 5.79
C HIS A 90 5.39 3.11 5.01
N ASN A 91 5.50 3.21 3.68
CA ASN A 91 4.59 4.00 2.85
C ASN A 91 4.71 5.51 3.15
N ALA A 92 5.94 6.00 3.22
CA ALA A 92 6.33 7.34 3.65
C ALA A 92 5.57 8.50 2.96
N ALA A 93 4.90 8.25 1.83
CA ALA A 93 4.01 9.23 1.19
C ALA A 93 2.81 9.60 2.08
N PHE A 94 2.37 8.69 2.97
CA PHE A 94 1.33 8.97 3.95
C PHE A 94 1.87 9.89 5.06
N ASP A 95 2.96 9.50 5.71
CA ASP A 95 3.50 10.22 6.88
C ASP A 95 4.05 11.59 6.52
N THR A 96 4.81 11.70 5.44
CA THR A 96 5.30 12.99 4.94
C THR A 96 4.17 13.87 4.41
N GLY A 97 3.10 13.25 3.91
CA GLY A 97 1.87 13.95 3.57
C GLY A 97 1.13 14.45 4.81
N CYS A 98 1.01 13.61 5.85
CA CYS A 98 0.43 13.98 7.15
C CYS A 98 1.17 15.19 7.74
N LEU A 99 2.50 15.13 7.77
CA LEU A 99 3.35 16.22 8.24
C LEU A 99 3.07 17.53 7.49
N ARG A 100 3.06 17.50 6.15
CA ARG A 100 2.84 18.70 5.32
C ARG A 100 1.43 19.26 5.48
N ASP A 101 0.41 18.42 5.38
CA ASP A 101 -0.98 18.84 5.47
C ASP A 101 -1.30 19.40 6.88
N ALA A 102 -0.67 18.82 7.93
CA ALA A 102 -0.79 19.35 9.30
C ALA A 102 -0.04 20.68 9.51
N CYS A 103 1.11 20.85 8.85
CA CYS A 103 1.80 22.16 8.83
C CYS A 103 0.93 23.23 8.15
N ASP A 104 0.36 22.92 6.99
CA ASP A 104 -0.51 23.82 6.24
C ASP A 104 -1.76 24.20 7.08
N ALA A 105 -2.43 23.21 7.66
CA ALA A 105 -3.59 23.44 8.54
C ALA A 105 -3.26 24.20 9.83
N SER A 106 -2.00 24.18 10.24
CA SER A 106 -1.49 24.91 11.42
C SER A 106 -0.83 26.25 11.09
N GLU A 107 -0.77 26.62 9.80
CA GLU A 107 -0.09 27.83 9.32
C GLU A 107 1.38 27.91 9.74
N VAL A 108 2.07 26.76 9.79
CA VAL A 108 3.51 26.67 10.07
C VAL A 108 4.29 26.19 8.86
N ALA A 109 5.52 26.65 8.72
CA ALA A 109 6.38 26.27 7.60
C ALA A 109 6.69 24.78 7.63
N TRP A 110 6.77 24.16 6.46
CA TRP A 110 7.24 22.78 6.35
C TRP A 110 8.70 22.65 6.82
N PRO A 111 9.05 21.61 7.57
CA PRO A 111 10.44 21.37 7.94
C PRO A 111 11.27 20.94 6.74
N THR A 112 12.59 21.07 6.85
CA THR A 112 13.52 20.49 5.89
C THR A 112 13.95 19.10 6.35
N LEU A 113 13.52 18.05 5.64
CA LEU A 113 13.79 16.65 5.95
C LEU A 113 14.16 15.89 4.67
N GLN A 114 15.09 14.94 4.81
CA GLN A 114 15.27 13.86 3.83
C GLN A 114 14.61 12.60 4.36
N TYR A 115 14.04 11.79 3.47
CA TYR A 115 13.37 10.56 3.91
C TYR A 115 13.48 9.41 2.91
N ALA A 116 13.44 8.19 3.43
CA ALA A 116 13.36 6.95 2.67
C ALA A 116 12.04 6.23 2.97
N CYS A 117 11.50 5.55 1.97
CA CYS A 117 10.28 4.77 2.10
C CYS A 117 10.60 3.28 2.20
N SER A 118 10.49 2.68 3.39
CA SER A 118 10.80 1.25 3.59
C SER A 118 9.95 0.33 2.73
N LEU A 119 8.74 0.72 2.32
CA LEU A 119 7.93 -0.01 1.34
C LEU A 119 8.59 -0.07 -0.04
N VAL A 120 9.22 1.02 -0.51
CA VAL A 120 9.96 1.06 -1.78
C VAL A 120 11.15 0.11 -1.71
N PHE A 121 11.88 0.15 -0.60
CA PHE A 121 13.06 -0.68 -0.38
C PHE A 121 12.69 -2.16 -0.19
N ALA A 122 11.60 -2.46 0.52
CA ALA A 122 11.08 -3.82 0.68
C ALA A 122 10.71 -4.44 -0.68
N ARG A 123 10.03 -3.68 -1.55
CA ARG A 123 9.68 -4.12 -2.92
C ARG A 123 10.90 -4.42 -3.79
N ALA A 124 12.02 -3.74 -3.55
CA ALA A 124 13.26 -3.98 -4.27
C ALA A 124 14.05 -5.17 -3.72
N THR A 125 13.76 -5.63 -2.48
CA THR A 125 14.61 -6.60 -1.78
C THR A 125 13.92 -7.92 -1.49
N TYR A 126 12.64 -7.89 -1.11
CA TYR A 126 11.86 -9.07 -0.76
C TYR A 126 11.02 -9.55 -1.94
N ASP A 127 10.69 -10.83 -1.93
CA ASP A 127 9.68 -11.43 -2.81
C ASP A 127 8.49 -11.86 -1.93
N LEU A 128 7.49 -10.97 -1.80
CA LEU A 128 6.34 -11.13 -0.91
C LEU A 128 5.03 -10.99 -1.66
N LEU A 129 4.01 -11.70 -1.18
CA LEU A 129 2.62 -11.56 -1.66
C LEU A 129 2.03 -10.17 -1.32
N SER A 130 2.41 -9.63 -0.17
CA SER A 130 2.02 -8.29 0.28
C SER A 130 3.23 -7.57 0.84
N TYR A 131 3.30 -6.27 0.63
CA TYR A 131 4.33 -5.40 1.20
C TYR A 131 3.74 -4.43 2.24
N SER A 132 2.61 -4.80 2.89
CA SER A 132 2.15 -4.06 4.06
C SER A 132 3.14 -4.21 5.22
N LEU A 133 3.09 -3.28 6.17
CA LEU A 133 4.05 -3.25 7.28
C LEU A 133 4.20 -4.60 8.00
N PRO A 134 3.10 -5.32 8.36
CA PRO A 134 3.24 -6.62 9.04
C PRO A 134 3.96 -7.67 8.19
N TRP A 135 3.68 -7.74 6.89
CA TRP A 135 4.32 -8.71 5.99
C TRP A 135 5.81 -8.41 5.80
N ALA A 136 6.15 -7.13 5.62
CA ALA A 136 7.55 -6.73 5.47
C ALA A 136 8.34 -6.90 6.78
N ALA A 137 7.70 -6.65 7.92
CA ALA A 137 8.30 -6.86 9.25
C ALA A 137 8.54 -8.35 9.54
N GLU A 138 7.59 -9.23 9.20
CA GLU A 138 7.77 -10.68 9.31
C GLU A 138 8.94 -11.16 8.44
N ALA A 139 9.04 -10.68 7.20
CA ALA A 139 10.16 -11.01 6.30
C ALA A 139 11.52 -10.51 6.82
N ALA A 140 11.52 -9.41 7.58
CA ALA A 140 12.69 -8.89 8.29
C ALA A 140 13.01 -9.65 9.60
N GLY A 141 12.24 -10.70 9.94
CA GLY A 141 12.40 -11.46 11.19
C GLY A 141 11.90 -10.72 12.43
N PHE A 142 11.04 -9.72 12.26
CA PHE A 142 10.42 -8.94 13.32
C PHE A 142 8.89 -9.00 13.21
N PRO A 143 8.23 -10.09 13.64
CA PRO A 143 6.78 -10.19 13.63
C PRO A 143 6.14 -9.03 14.41
N LEU A 144 5.16 -8.37 13.82
CA LEU A 144 4.49 -7.23 14.41
C LEU A 144 3.16 -7.66 15.05
N ASP A 145 3.16 -7.80 16.38
CA ASP A 145 1.99 -8.25 17.14
C ASP A 145 0.97 -7.12 17.41
N ASN A 146 1.45 -5.86 17.46
CA ASN A 146 0.67 -4.68 17.83
C ASN A 146 0.65 -3.63 16.70
N HIS A 147 0.13 -4.01 15.54
CA HIS A 147 -0.03 -3.08 14.42
C HIS A 147 -1.02 -1.95 14.79
N HIS A 148 -0.75 -0.73 14.28
CA HIS A 148 -1.41 0.53 14.63
C HIS A 148 -1.10 1.07 16.04
N GLN A 149 0.01 0.61 16.61
CA GLN A 149 0.66 1.31 17.71
C GLN A 149 1.85 2.07 17.14
N PRO A 150 1.81 3.42 17.08
CA PRO A 150 2.76 4.17 16.24
C PRO A 150 4.23 3.94 16.60
N GLU A 151 4.55 3.71 17.89
CA GLU A 151 5.90 3.36 18.30
C GLU A 151 6.32 1.98 17.77
N ALA A 152 5.44 0.97 17.84
CA ALA A 152 5.72 -0.37 17.34
C ALA A 152 5.88 -0.36 15.80
N ASP A 153 5.07 0.42 15.10
CA ASP A 153 5.09 0.56 13.64
C ASP A 153 6.35 1.31 13.18
N ALA A 154 6.81 2.33 13.93
CA ALA A 154 8.09 2.99 13.71
C ALA A 154 9.27 2.01 13.91
N VAL A 155 9.26 1.22 14.99
CA VAL A 155 10.29 0.19 15.24
C VAL A 155 10.28 -0.88 14.13
N ALA A 156 9.12 -1.34 13.69
CA ALA A 156 9.00 -2.29 12.59
C ALA A 156 9.60 -1.71 11.30
N SER A 157 9.29 -0.45 10.98
CA SER A 157 9.87 0.26 9.83
C SER A 157 11.39 0.36 9.92
N ALA A 158 11.94 0.59 11.13
CA ALA A 158 13.37 0.59 11.38
C ALA A 158 13.99 -0.80 11.15
N ARG A 159 13.38 -1.86 11.68
CA ARG A 159 13.87 -3.24 11.53
C ARG A 159 13.87 -3.69 10.07
N ILE A 160 12.83 -3.34 9.31
CA ILE A 160 12.79 -3.58 7.87
C ILE A 160 13.99 -2.96 7.16
N MET A 161 14.29 -1.68 7.43
CA MET A 161 15.41 -1.01 6.78
C MET A 161 16.76 -1.60 7.16
N LEU A 162 16.94 -2.01 8.41
CA LEU A 162 18.17 -2.66 8.89
C LEU A 162 18.37 -4.04 8.26
N ASP A 163 17.31 -4.86 8.17
CA ASP A 163 17.38 -6.16 7.51
C ASP A 163 17.67 -6.00 6.00
N ILE A 164 17.06 -5.02 5.33
CA ILE A 164 17.33 -4.72 3.93
C ILE A 164 18.80 -4.33 3.73
N ALA A 165 19.33 -3.44 4.56
CA ALA A 165 20.74 -3.04 4.49
C ALA A 165 21.66 -4.24 4.68
N ALA A 166 21.38 -5.10 5.65
CA ALA A 166 22.14 -6.33 5.90
C ALA A 166 22.10 -7.30 4.71
N ARG A 167 20.91 -7.56 4.15
CA ARG A 167 20.74 -8.45 2.95
C ARG A 167 21.45 -7.91 1.72
N ARG A 168 21.52 -6.58 1.58
CA ARG A 168 22.22 -5.92 0.47
C ARG A 168 23.70 -5.69 0.71
N GLY A 169 24.21 -6.01 1.92
CA GLY A 169 25.59 -5.76 2.29
C GLY A 169 25.96 -4.29 2.26
N ALA A 170 25.00 -3.40 2.58
CA ALA A 170 25.20 -1.96 2.53
C ALA A 170 25.46 -1.38 3.91
N ASP A 171 26.63 -0.76 4.08
CA ASP A 171 27.09 -0.18 5.35
C ASP A 171 26.73 1.31 5.50
N ASP A 172 26.23 1.94 4.46
CA ASP A 172 25.82 3.34 4.48
C ASP A 172 24.67 3.63 3.49
N TRP A 173 24.04 4.79 3.64
CA TRP A 173 22.96 5.23 2.77
C TRP A 173 23.37 5.33 1.29
N PRO A 174 24.53 5.94 0.93
CA PRO A 174 24.94 6.00 -0.47
C PRO A 174 25.10 4.62 -1.11
N ALA A 175 25.62 3.62 -0.39
CA ALA A 175 25.75 2.25 -0.90
C ALA A 175 24.38 1.62 -1.11
N LEU A 176 23.49 1.72 -0.11
CA LEU A 176 22.15 1.16 -0.17
C LEU A 176 21.29 1.79 -1.29
N LEU A 177 21.32 3.11 -1.42
CA LEU A 177 20.60 3.83 -2.46
C LEU A 177 21.08 3.46 -3.87
N ARG A 178 22.39 3.31 -4.05
CA ARG A 178 22.95 2.85 -5.34
C ARG A 178 22.55 1.42 -5.67
N ASP A 179 22.64 0.51 -4.70
CA ASP A 179 22.35 -0.91 -4.92
C ASP A 179 20.90 -1.14 -5.34
N ILE A 180 19.95 -0.53 -4.65
CA ILE A 180 18.54 -0.66 -4.98
C ILE A 180 18.02 0.40 -5.98
N HIS A 181 18.91 1.21 -6.54
CA HIS A 181 18.54 2.27 -7.47
C HIS A 181 17.42 3.16 -6.94
N ALA A 182 17.55 3.64 -5.70
CA ALA A 182 16.58 4.51 -5.06
C ALA A 182 17.13 5.90 -4.75
N VAL A 183 16.24 6.84 -4.49
CA VAL A 183 16.58 8.19 -4.02
C VAL A 183 15.80 8.53 -2.76
N PHE A 184 16.41 9.39 -1.94
CA PHE A 184 15.67 10.04 -0.87
C PHE A 184 14.55 10.92 -1.43
N GLY A 185 13.43 10.90 -0.75
CA GLY A 185 12.46 11.98 -0.82
C GLY A 185 12.95 13.18 0.00
N ARG A 186 12.35 14.32 -0.26
CA ARG A 186 12.63 15.57 0.45
C ARG A 186 11.34 16.31 0.75
N VAL A 187 11.27 16.89 1.93
CA VAL A 187 10.29 17.92 2.31
C VAL A 187 11.07 19.17 2.66
N SER A 188 10.62 20.33 2.20
CA SER A 188 11.20 21.63 2.55
C SER A 188 10.17 22.73 2.32
N PRO A 189 10.36 23.97 2.81
CA PRO A 189 9.45 25.07 2.54
C PRO A 189 9.26 25.39 1.06
N GLU A 190 10.25 25.04 0.22
CA GLU A 190 10.22 25.29 -1.25
C GLU A 190 9.44 24.19 -1.99
N GLY A 191 9.13 23.06 -1.36
CA GLY A 191 8.42 21.96 -1.97
C GLY A 191 8.86 20.59 -1.48
N TRP A 192 8.38 19.56 -2.19
CA TRP A 192 8.67 18.18 -1.83
C TRP A 192 8.92 17.29 -3.04
N THR A 193 9.70 16.23 -2.84
CA THR A 193 9.88 15.14 -3.80
C THR A 193 9.69 13.81 -3.10
N GLY A 194 9.16 12.80 -3.82
CA GLY A 194 8.95 11.47 -3.25
C GLY A 194 10.24 10.67 -3.11
N SER A 195 10.32 9.81 -2.08
CA SER A 195 11.26 8.70 -2.08
C SER A 195 10.77 7.64 -3.07
N HIS A 196 11.56 7.33 -4.07
CA HIS A 196 11.20 6.35 -5.09
C HIS A 196 12.44 5.63 -5.58
N GLY A 197 12.25 4.43 -6.14
CA GLY A 197 13.30 3.76 -6.90
C GLY A 197 13.66 4.59 -8.12
N LEU A 198 14.95 4.71 -8.42
CA LEU A 198 15.44 5.18 -9.72
C LEU A 198 15.20 4.10 -10.80
N TRP A 199 14.13 3.37 -10.67
CA TRP A 199 13.61 2.60 -11.78
C TRP A 199 13.31 3.62 -12.85
N SER A 200 14.39 4.02 -13.49
CA SER A 200 14.47 5.01 -14.52
C SER A 200 13.44 4.64 -15.59
N GLY A 201 12.35 5.34 -15.61
CA GLY A 201 11.45 5.29 -16.74
C GLY A 201 10.77 3.97 -17.04
N ASP A 202 11.10 2.88 -16.38
CA ASP A 202 10.27 1.70 -16.27
C ASP A 202 9.19 1.94 -15.19
N ARG A 203 8.20 2.73 -15.50
CA ARG A 203 6.82 2.21 -15.39
C ARG A 203 6.98 0.77 -15.79
N ALA A 204 6.88 -0.20 -14.85
CA ALA A 204 7.09 -1.61 -15.13
C ALA A 204 6.62 -1.84 -16.55
N LEU A 205 7.60 -1.99 -17.49
CA LEU A 205 7.26 -1.94 -18.90
C LEU A 205 6.23 -3.03 -19.00
N LEU A 206 4.99 -2.63 -19.24
CA LEU A 206 3.91 -3.59 -19.33
C LEU A 206 4.41 -4.57 -20.35
N PRO A 207 4.52 -5.86 -20.05
CA PRO A 207 5.11 -6.81 -20.97
C PRO A 207 4.36 -6.73 -22.30
N SER A 208 5.07 -6.82 -23.40
CA SER A 208 4.45 -6.90 -24.71
C SER A 208 3.75 -8.24 -24.84
N PRO A 209 2.60 -8.30 -25.51
CA PRO A 209 1.92 -9.56 -25.81
C PRO A 209 2.86 -10.52 -26.52
N ASN A 210 2.86 -11.79 -26.12
CA ASN A 210 3.56 -12.85 -26.83
C ASN A 210 2.94 -13.02 -28.24
N PRO A 211 3.71 -12.77 -29.32
CA PRO A 211 3.19 -12.89 -30.68
C PRO A 211 2.90 -14.35 -31.09
N ASP A 212 3.53 -15.31 -30.39
CA ASP A 212 3.40 -16.75 -30.65
C ASP A 212 2.37 -17.41 -29.73
N ALA A 213 1.57 -16.61 -29.00
CA ALA A 213 0.52 -17.11 -28.12
C ALA A 213 -0.61 -17.76 -28.94
N ASP A 214 -1.30 -18.72 -28.33
CA ASP A 214 -2.44 -19.39 -28.92
C ASP A 214 -3.58 -18.40 -29.25
N PRO A 215 -3.95 -18.19 -30.51
CA PRO A 215 -5.05 -17.33 -30.90
C PRO A 215 -6.43 -17.76 -30.35
N GLU A 216 -6.59 -19.04 -29.98
CA GLU A 216 -7.82 -19.57 -29.37
C GLU A 216 -7.92 -19.25 -27.88
N HIS A 217 -6.84 -18.74 -27.27
CA HIS A 217 -6.85 -18.38 -25.85
C HIS A 217 -7.85 -17.23 -25.57
N PRO A 218 -8.71 -17.31 -24.51
CA PRO A 218 -9.72 -16.30 -24.20
C PRO A 218 -9.17 -14.87 -24.03
N PHE A 219 -7.91 -14.73 -23.69
CA PHE A 219 -7.24 -13.43 -23.47
C PHE A 219 -6.49 -12.92 -24.71
N TYR A 220 -6.33 -13.73 -25.75
CA TYR A 220 -5.59 -13.34 -26.93
C TYR A 220 -6.14 -12.06 -27.56
N GLY A 221 -5.28 -11.09 -27.83
CA GLY A 221 -5.64 -9.80 -28.44
C GLY A 221 -6.47 -8.86 -27.54
N ARG A 222 -6.73 -9.21 -26.29
CA ARG A 222 -7.51 -8.41 -25.34
C ARG A 222 -6.63 -7.41 -24.59
N GLU A 223 -7.11 -6.18 -24.35
CA GLU A 223 -6.47 -5.26 -23.40
C GLU A 223 -7.05 -5.52 -22.01
N MET A 224 -6.19 -5.88 -21.07
CA MET A 224 -6.57 -6.31 -19.72
C MET A 224 -6.06 -5.36 -18.65
N VAL A 225 -6.94 -4.98 -17.73
CA VAL A 225 -6.65 -4.12 -16.58
C VAL A 225 -6.99 -4.84 -15.29
N PHE A 226 -6.17 -4.67 -14.27
CA PHE A 226 -6.39 -5.24 -12.95
C PHE A 226 -6.70 -4.15 -11.92
N THR A 227 -7.69 -4.40 -11.06
CA THR A 227 -8.03 -3.55 -9.91
C THR A 227 -8.20 -4.40 -8.64
N GLY A 228 -7.92 -3.84 -7.46
CA GLY A 228 -7.86 -4.63 -6.23
C GLY A 228 -6.54 -5.39 -6.07
N ALA A 229 -6.42 -6.14 -4.99
CA ALA A 229 -5.30 -7.06 -4.72
C ALA A 229 -5.68 -8.45 -5.24
N LEU A 230 -4.76 -9.11 -5.93
CA LEU A 230 -4.92 -10.51 -6.30
C LEU A 230 -4.44 -11.40 -5.14
N SER A 231 -5.16 -12.48 -4.87
CA SER A 231 -4.91 -13.38 -3.74
C SER A 231 -3.69 -14.27 -3.95
N ALA A 232 -3.49 -14.77 -5.18
CA ALA A 232 -2.50 -15.80 -5.47
C ALA A 232 -1.24 -15.25 -6.18
N MET A 233 -1.21 -14.00 -6.60
CA MET A 233 -0.05 -13.44 -7.31
C MET A 233 0.02 -11.91 -7.24
N THR A 234 1.21 -11.38 -7.49
CA THR A 234 1.39 -9.93 -7.66
C THR A 234 0.81 -9.46 -9.00
N ARG A 235 0.50 -8.17 -9.08
CA ARG A 235 0.01 -7.58 -10.35
C ARG A 235 1.02 -7.71 -11.49
N THR A 236 2.31 -7.62 -11.20
CA THR A 236 3.37 -7.81 -12.20
C THR A 236 3.39 -9.23 -12.73
N GLN A 237 3.23 -10.24 -11.87
CA GLN A 237 3.09 -11.62 -12.28
C GLN A 237 1.86 -11.83 -13.15
N ALA A 238 0.71 -11.25 -12.77
CA ALA A 238 -0.50 -11.30 -13.58
C ALA A 238 -0.30 -10.65 -14.97
N TRP A 239 0.39 -9.50 -15.05
CA TRP A 239 0.72 -8.87 -16.32
C TRP A 239 1.59 -9.75 -17.22
N ASN A 240 2.61 -10.40 -16.65
CA ASN A 240 3.46 -11.31 -17.41
C ASN A 240 2.66 -12.50 -17.93
N LEU A 241 1.83 -13.12 -17.09
CA LEU A 241 1.02 -14.28 -17.49
C LEU A 241 0.03 -13.94 -18.60
N VAL A 242 -0.70 -12.82 -18.51
CA VAL A 242 -1.63 -12.45 -19.57
C VAL A 242 -0.91 -12.05 -20.86
N ALA A 243 0.28 -11.47 -20.77
CA ALA A 243 1.10 -11.19 -21.93
C ALA A 243 1.58 -12.48 -22.62
N GLU A 244 1.96 -13.51 -21.86
CA GLU A 244 2.27 -14.84 -22.40
C GLU A 244 1.05 -15.47 -23.10
N CYS A 245 -0.16 -15.16 -22.66
CA CYS A 245 -1.41 -15.57 -23.33
C CYS A 245 -1.80 -14.66 -24.53
N GLY A 246 -0.93 -13.74 -24.95
CA GLY A 246 -1.18 -12.85 -26.10
C GLY A 246 -2.07 -11.64 -25.77
N ALA A 247 -2.40 -11.39 -24.50
CA ALA A 247 -3.11 -10.19 -24.10
C ALA A 247 -2.19 -8.98 -23.93
N THR A 248 -2.75 -7.78 -24.04
CA THR A 248 -2.05 -6.52 -23.75
C THR A 248 -2.37 -6.07 -22.34
N PRO A 249 -1.49 -6.22 -21.34
CA PRO A 249 -1.74 -5.68 -20.02
C PRO A 249 -1.70 -4.14 -20.03
N ALA A 250 -2.59 -3.50 -19.26
CA ALA A 250 -2.65 -2.05 -19.15
C ALA A 250 -2.71 -1.56 -17.70
N ALA A 251 -2.05 -0.45 -17.42
CA ALA A 251 -2.00 0.14 -16.09
C ALA A 251 -3.33 0.77 -15.65
N GLY A 252 -4.17 1.20 -16.58
CA GLY A 252 -5.43 1.90 -16.33
C GLY A 252 -6.48 1.65 -17.40
N VAL A 253 -7.74 1.81 -17.03
CA VAL A 253 -8.88 1.62 -17.93
C VAL A 253 -8.89 2.72 -19.00
N THR A 254 -8.99 2.31 -20.27
CA THR A 254 -9.03 3.15 -21.46
C THR A 254 -10.17 2.75 -22.38
N LYS A 255 -10.34 3.44 -23.49
CA LYS A 255 -11.30 3.05 -24.54
C LYS A 255 -10.93 1.73 -25.25
N ARG A 256 -9.72 1.22 -25.05
CA ARG A 256 -9.25 -0.08 -25.62
C ARG A 256 -9.45 -1.23 -24.64
N THR A 257 -9.67 -0.95 -23.36
CA THR A 257 -9.83 -1.98 -22.34
C THR A 257 -10.99 -2.91 -22.68
N SER A 258 -10.69 -4.19 -22.78
CA SER A 258 -11.65 -5.26 -23.07
C SER A 258 -12.05 -6.03 -21.81
N ILE A 259 -11.12 -6.21 -20.87
CA ILE A 259 -11.34 -6.97 -19.63
C ILE A 259 -10.82 -6.14 -18.44
N LEU A 260 -11.64 -6.03 -17.40
CA LEU A 260 -11.26 -5.55 -16.08
C LEU A 260 -11.31 -6.72 -15.09
N VAL A 261 -10.14 -7.20 -14.67
CA VAL A 261 -10.05 -8.21 -13.60
C VAL A 261 -10.15 -7.52 -12.24
N VAL A 262 -11.07 -8.03 -11.40
CA VAL A 262 -11.37 -7.47 -10.07
C VAL A 262 -10.95 -8.47 -9.01
N GLY A 263 -9.84 -8.16 -8.32
CA GLY A 263 -9.41 -8.85 -7.11
C GLY A 263 -10.02 -8.20 -5.85
N PHE A 264 -9.51 -8.59 -4.70
CA PHE A 264 -9.98 -8.09 -3.41
C PHE A 264 -9.93 -6.56 -3.35
N GLN A 265 -11.09 -5.96 -3.05
CA GLN A 265 -11.23 -4.51 -2.88
C GLN A 265 -11.19 -4.18 -1.39
N ASP A 266 -10.12 -3.56 -0.93
CA ASP A 266 -10.07 -3.00 0.43
C ASP A 266 -10.93 -1.74 0.47
N ALA A 267 -12.06 -1.79 1.20
CA ALA A 267 -12.98 -0.66 1.33
C ALA A 267 -12.30 0.61 1.88
N ARG A 268 -11.25 0.45 2.68
CA ARG A 268 -10.46 1.54 3.26
C ARG A 268 -9.63 2.31 2.23
N LYS A 269 -9.36 1.71 1.09
CA LYS A 269 -8.61 2.32 -0.03
C LYS A 269 -9.53 2.97 -1.06
N LEU A 270 -10.83 2.88 -0.88
CA LEU A 270 -11.80 3.57 -1.71
C LEU A 270 -11.87 5.04 -1.31
N ARG A 271 -12.26 5.89 -2.26
CA ARG A 271 -12.54 7.30 -1.95
C ARG A 271 -13.72 7.39 -0.96
N PRO A 272 -13.76 8.38 -0.07
CA PRO A 272 -14.90 8.57 0.82
C PRO A 272 -16.23 8.55 0.06
N GLY A 273 -17.17 7.70 0.50
CA GLY A 273 -18.47 7.53 -0.15
C GLY A 273 -18.47 6.70 -1.44
N ALA A 274 -17.32 6.20 -1.89
CA ALA A 274 -17.25 5.35 -3.07
C ALA A 274 -17.43 3.87 -2.70
N THR A 275 -18.21 3.15 -3.49
CA THR A 275 -18.38 1.70 -3.39
C THR A 275 -17.47 0.93 -4.34
N LEU A 276 -16.84 1.62 -5.30
CA LEU A 276 -15.98 1.06 -6.34
C LEU A 276 -14.61 1.73 -6.36
N SER A 277 -13.58 0.99 -6.77
CA SER A 277 -12.28 1.59 -7.08
C SER A 277 -12.39 2.55 -8.28
N ALA A 278 -11.47 3.52 -8.37
CA ALA A 278 -11.46 4.47 -9.49
C ALA A 278 -11.40 3.78 -10.88
N LYS A 279 -10.75 2.61 -10.97
CA LYS A 279 -10.70 1.82 -12.21
C LYS A 279 -12.04 1.14 -12.49
N ALA A 280 -12.68 0.56 -11.46
CA ALA A 280 -13.99 -0.07 -11.60
C ALA A 280 -15.07 0.98 -11.95
N GLN A 281 -15.06 2.13 -11.31
CA GLN A 281 -15.95 3.24 -11.65
C GLN A 281 -15.77 3.68 -13.10
N LYS A 282 -14.52 3.88 -13.54
CA LYS A 282 -14.23 4.27 -14.92
C LYS A 282 -14.68 3.22 -15.94
N ALA A 283 -14.54 1.93 -15.62
CA ALA A 283 -15.03 0.85 -16.48
C ALA A 283 -16.57 0.87 -16.56
N ALA A 284 -17.25 1.08 -15.43
CA ALA A 284 -18.72 1.24 -15.41
C ALA A 284 -19.16 2.43 -16.27
N ASP A 285 -18.52 3.60 -16.12
CA ASP A 285 -18.83 4.80 -16.91
C ASP A 285 -18.62 4.60 -18.44
N LEU A 286 -17.62 3.81 -18.81
CA LEU A 286 -17.38 3.48 -20.23
C LEU A 286 -18.38 2.46 -20.76
N ARG A 287 -18.81 1.50 -19.94
CA ARG A 287 -19.87 0.55 -20.30
C ARG A 287 -21.22 1.26 -20.54
N THR A 288 -21.57 2.23 -19.70
CA THR A 288 -22.80 3.05 -19.91
C THR A 288 -22.75 3.86 -21.21
N LYS A 289 -21.53 4.13 -21.72
CA LYS A 289 -21.29 4.78 -23.03
C LYS A 289 -21.21 3.79 -24.19
N GLY A 290 -21.55 2.52 -23.97
CA GLY A 290 -21.60 1.48 -25.01
C GLY A 290 -20.30 0.73 -25.24
N GLN A 291 -19.27 0.91 -24.42
CA GLN A 291 -18.03 0.12 -24.54
C GLN A 291 -18.22 -1.28 -23.98
N ALA A 292 -17.86 -2.30 -24.75
CA ALA A 292 -17.88 -3.68 -24.30
C ALA A 292 -16.65 -3.97 -23.41
N ILE A 293 -16.77 -3.76 -22.09
CA ILE A 293 -15.78 -4.15 -21.11
C ILE A 293 -16.35 -5.30 -20.29
N GLU A 294 -15.68 -6.44 -20.32
CA GLU A 294 -15.97 -7.55 -19.44
C GLU A 294 -15.40 -7.26 -18.04
N VAL A 295 -16.20 -7.45 -17.00
CA VAL A 295 -15.75 -7.38 -15.61
C VAL A 295 -15.62 -8.81 -15.13
N MET A 296 -14.38 -9.23 -14.88
CA MET A 296 -14.02 -10.61 -14.58
C MET A 296 -13.59 -10.71 -13.11
N PRO A 297 -14.28 -11.52 -12.28
CA PRO A 297 -13.80 -11.87 -10.95
C PRO A 297 -12.43 -12.54 -11.01
N GLU A 298 -11.68 -12.47 -9.91
CA GLU A 298 -10.36 -13.08 -9.79
C GLU A 298 -10.39 -14.61 -9.99
N ASP A 299 -11.43 -15.28 -9.48
CA ASP A 299 -11.56 -16.74 -9.60
C ASP A 299 -11.74 -17.17 -11.07
N ASP A 300 -12.57 -16.45 -11.83
CA ASP A 300 -12.78 -16.68 -13.27
C ASP A 300 -11.50 -16.42 -14.07
N PHE A 301 -10.72 -15.41 -13.65
CA PHE A 301 -9.41 -15.11 -14.22
C PHE A 301 -8.43 -16.27 -14.00
N PHE A 302 -8.36 -16.84 -12.81
CA PHE A 302 -7.50 -17.99 -12.54
C PHE A 302 -7.96 -19.27 -13.25
N GLN A 303 -9.25 -19.50 -13.34
CA GLN A 303 -9.80 -20.61 -14.08
C GLN A 303 -9.39 -20.53 -15.56
N SER A 304 -9.59 -19.36 -16.18
CA SER A 304 -9.23 -19.14 -17.59
C SER A 304 -7.72 -19.27 -17.86
N LEU A 305 -6.87 -18.89 -16.88
CA LEU A 305 -5.42 -19.14 -16.95
C LEU A 305 -5.08 -20.62 -16.82
N GLY A 306 -5.76 -21.35 -15.93
CA GLY A 306 -5.50 -22.77 -15.65
C GLY A 306 -5.84 -23.67 -16.83
N GLU A 307 -6.89 -23.38 -17.56
CA GLU A 307 -7.30 -24.11 -18.77
C GLU A 307 -6.26 -24.01 -19.89
N ALA A 308 -5.51 -22.91 -19.96
CA ALA A 308 -4.53 -22.65 -21.01
C ALA A 308 -3.12 -23.14 -20.69
N LEU A 309 -2.73 -23.18 -19.42
CA LEU A 309 -1.37 -23.49 -19.01
C LEU A 309 -1.16 -24.99 -18.71
N GLY A 310 -2.22 -25.82 -18.88
CA GLY A 310 -2.19 -27.27 -18.68
C GLY A 310 -2.01 -27.71 -17.23
N PRO A 311 -2.10 -29.01 -16.93
CA PRO A 311 -2.13 -29.53 -15.55
C PRO A 311 -0.85 -29.29 -14.74
N GLY A 312 0.23 -28.83 -15.34
CA GLY A 312 1.51 -28.61 -14.65
C GLY A 312 1.58 -27.36 -13.79
N LEU A 313 0.77 -26.32 -14.06
CA LEU A 313 0.75 -25.09 -13.26
C LEU A 313 -0.34 -25.12 -12.20
N ALA A 314 -1.45 -25.82 -12.47
CA ALA A 314 -2.50 -26.05 -11.47
C ALA A 314 -1.96 -26.79 -10.23
N VAL A 315 -0.96 -27.68 -10.41
CA VAL A 315 -0.31 -28.40 -9.30
C VAL A 315 0.62 -27.46 -8.49
N ARG A 316 1.21 -26.43 -9.09
CA ARG A 316 2.07 -25.48 -8.37
C ARG A 316 1.28 -24.47 -7.55
N THR A 317 0.10 -24.05 -7.98
CA THR A 317 -0.80 -23.19 -7.22
C THR A 317 -1.50 -23.97 -6.08
N ALA A 318 -1.78 -25.25 -6.25
CA ALA A 318 -2.34 -26.13 -5.21
C ALA A 318 -1.29 -26.61 -4.19
N ALA A 319 -0.03 -26.75 -4.58
CA ALA A 319 1.05 -27.25 -3.70
C ALA A 319 1.59 -26.17 -2.73
N SER A 320 1.29 -24.88 -2.93
CA SER A 320 1.61 -23.81 -1.98
C SER A 320 0.51 -23.56 -0.94
N ALA A 321 -0.63 -24.26 -1.05
CA ALA A 321 -1.73 -24.25 -0.10
C ALA A 321 -1.66 -25.45 0.86
N SER A 322 -0.51 -25.64 1.54
CA SER A 322 -0.41 -26.61 2.65
C SER A 322 -0.93 -25.98 3.91
N GLU A 323 -2.11 -26.48 4.34
CA GLU A 323 -2.80 -26.43 5.63
C GLU A 323 -3.06 -25.07 6.31
N PRO A 324 -4.33 -24.71 6.49
CA PRO A 324 -4.70 -23.54 7.29
C PRO A 324 -4.64 -23.91 8.77
N ARG A 325 -3.74 -23.28 9.53
CA ARG A 325 -3.93 -23.17 10.99
C ARG A 325 -5.18 -22.34 11.23
N ALA A 326 -6.10 -22.93 11.98
CA ALA A 326 -7.35 -22.34 12.40
C ALA A 326 -7.11 -20.98 13.09
N HIS A 327 -7.46 -19.89 12.46
CA HIS A 327 -7.64 -18.60 13.08
C HIS A 327 -8.98 -18.00 12.70
N ARG A 328 -9.68 -17.60 13.74
CA ARG A 328 -10.98 -16.95 13.88
C ARG A 328 -11.49 -16.24 12.62
N ARG A 329 -12.72 -16.62 12.25
CA ARG A 329 -13.56 -15.99 11.23
C ARG A 329 -13.69 -14.48 11.47
N SER A 330 -13.08 -13.69 10.60
CA SER A 330 -13.52 -12.34 10.31
C SER A 330 -14.50 -12.46 9.15
N SER A 331 -15.68 -11.89 9.28
CA SER A 331 -16.77 -11.97 8.31
C SER A 331 -16.30 -11.53 6.93
N MET A 332 -16.20 -12.47 6.00
CA MET A 332 -15.99 -12.21 4.58
C MET A 332 -17.30 -11.64 4.00
N LEU A 333 -17.25 -10.42 3.50
CA LEU A 333 -18.28 -9.87 2.64
C LEU A 333 -17.96 -10.26 1.20
N GLU A 334 -18.64 -11.25 0.66
CA GLU A 334 -18.67 -11.48 -0.78
C GLU A 334 -19.56 -10.41 -1.42
N ILE A 335 -18.98 -9.63 -2.33
CA ILE A 335 -19.70 -8.58 -3.05
C ILE A 335 -19.78 -8.98 -4.52
N THR A 336 -20.98 -9.30 -4.99
CA THR A 336 -21.25 -9.48 -6.40
C THR A 336 -21.78 -8.16 -6.99
N ILE A 337 -21.12 -7.66 -8.03
CA ILE A 337 -21.57 -6.47 -8.76
C ILE A 337 -22.38 -6.97 -9.96
N SER A 338 -23.69 -6.78 -9.93
CA SER A 338 -24.58 -6.97 -11.09
C SER A 338 -25.08 -5.61 -11.58
N ILE A 339 -25.36 -5.51 -12.88
CA ILE A 339 -26.00 -4.34 -13.47
C ILE A 339 -27.45 -4.72 -13.70
N ASN A 340 -28.39 -3.90 -13.17
CA ASN A 340 -29.82 -4.11 -13.41
C ASN A 340 -30.21 -3.71 -14.86
N GLU A 341 -31.40 -4.01 -15.26
CA GLU A 341 -31.93 -3.68 -16.62
C GLU A 341 -31.98 -2.16 -16.89
N ALA A 342 -31.84 -1.32 -15.87
CA ALA A 342 -31.78 0.14 -16.00
C ALA A 342 -30.34 0.66 -16.15
N GLY A 343 -29.31 -0.22 -16.09
CA GLY A 343 -27.88 0.15 -16.25
C GLY A 343 -27.18 0.59 -14.96
N ASP A 344 -27.84 0.46 -13.80
CA ASP A 344 -27.25 0.81 -12.51
C ASP A 344 -26.49 -0.36 -11.91
N ALA A 345 -25.35 -0.09 -11.28
CA ALA A 345 -24.57 -1.08 -10.55
C ALA A 345 -25.25 -1.40 -9.21
N VAL A 346 -25.76 -2.62 -9.06
CA VAL A 346 -26.43 -3.10 -7.85
C VAL A 346 -25.52 -4.04 -7.09
N MET A 347 -25.30 -3.76 -5.80
CA MET A 347 -24.62 -4.67 -4.87
C MET A 347 -25.63 -5.60 -4.21
N SER A 348 -25.46 -6.90 -4.35
CA SER A 348 -26.21 -7.88 -3.58
C SER A 348 -25.31 -8.50 -2.51
N LYS A 349 -25.81 -8.49 -1.26
CA LYS A 349 -25.25 -9.29 -0.16
C LYS A 349 -25.93 -10.65 -0.18
N PHE A 350 -25.17 -11.71 -0.17
CA PHE A 350 -25.76 -13.01 0.14
C PHE A 350 -25.86 -13.18 1.67
N PRO A 351 -26.98 -13.65 2.17
CA PRO A 351 -27.10 -14.02 3.57
C PRO A 351 -26.25 -15.28 3.85
N ASP A 352 -25.64 -15.30 5.04
CA ASP A 352 -24.93 -16.47 5.56
C ASP A 352 -25.80 -17.73 5.39
N ARG A 353 -25.25 -18.75 4.72
CA ARG A 353 -25.84 -20.09 4.78
C ARG A 353 -25.53 -20.67 6.15
N GLU A 354 -26.56 -20.73 6.98
CA GLU A 354 -26.60 -21.61 8.13
C GLU A 354 -26.52 -23.07 7.63
N THR A 355 -25.47 -23.77 7.98
CA THR A 355 -25.45 -25.15 8.52
C THR A 355 -24.05 -25.46 9.04
#